data_ab8c154599518fc9f5279e8996fb8e73
#
_entry.id   ab8c154599518fc9f5279e8996fb8e73
#
_cell.length_a   1.000
_cell.length_b   1.000
_cell.length_c   1.000
_cell.angle_alpha   90.00
_cell.angle_beta   90.00
_cell.angle_gamma   90.00
#
_symmetry.space_group_name_H-M   'P 1'
#
loop_
_entity.id
_entity.type
_entity.pdbx_description
1 polymer ?
#
loop_
_entity_poly.entity_id
_entity_poly.type
_entity_poly.pdbx_seq_one_letter_code
_entity_poly.pdbx_strand_id
1 'polypeptide(L)'
;MTTESDSFPKRHARTQRFTLGAPRSFTVAPDGSRVAFLRSGTGTDRANSLWVLDVEEGGERVAADPRALLGDTEERLSPEERARRERSREGGAGIVGYATDSAVELASFALSGRLFTAELRVGTARELPTPGPVIDPRPSPDGRHVAYVARGALRVVGAEGDGDRALAEADGEGVTYGLAEFVAAEEMARSRGFWWSPESDRLLVARVDDTPVQRWWISDPAHPGRDPQHVPYPAAGTPNADVRLFLVGLDGGRTEVLWDRARYPYLARVHWSAAGAPLLLVQARDQRSQLYLAVDTASGTTRMVHADEDPIWLELFPGAPCWSPSGHLVRIADEGGARVLAVGERPLTGAQLHLRAVLDVGADDVLVSASAGEEAAEAETGEVHVYRVNELGVERLSQEPGVHSAVRAGNVTVLVSATLDRPGARVRVLRDGKPTATIASYAEDPGLSPRVTLTQGGARRVPCAVLMPTDYHGDAPLPVLLDPYG
;
A
#
# COMPACT_ATOMS: atom_id res chain seq x y z
N MET A 1 2.75 -17.47 43.81
CA MET A 1 1.73 -17.51 42.79
C MET A 1 2.45 -17.60 41.46
N THR A 2 2.55 -18.79 40.91
CA THR A 2 3.06 -19.01 39.55
C THR A 2 2.03 -18.45 38.61
N THR A 3 2.34 -17.34 37.94
CA THR A 3 1.56 -16.82 36.82
C THR A 3 1.52 -17.92 35.77
N GLU A 4 0.35 -18.55 35.57
CA GLU A 4 0.11 -19.47 34.46
C GLU A 4 0.50 -18.71 33.18
N SER A 5 1.55 -19.16 32.49
CA SER A 5 1.93 -18.55 31.23
C SER A 5 0.80 -18.76 30.24
N ASP A 6 0.36 -17.69 29.60
CA ASP A 6 -0.68 -17.77 28.56
C ASP A 6 -0.30 -18.81 27.50
N SER A 7 -1.26 -19.65 27.11
CA SER A 7 -1.05 -20.64 26.04
C SER A 7 -0.71 -19.96 24.70
N PHE A 8 -0.01 -20.66 23.81
CA PHE A 8 0.35 -20.12 22.49
C PHE A 8 -0.85 -19.56 21.70
N PRO A 9 -2.00 -20.26 21.58
CA PRO A 9 -3.16 -19.69 20.88
C PRO A 9 -3.66 -18.37 21.51
N LYS A 10 -3.62 -18.26 22.84
CA LYS A 10 -4.04 -17.03 23.52
C LYS A 10 -3.05 -15.89 23.28
N ARG A 11 -1.74 -16.17 23.34
CA ARG A 11 -0.70 -15.20 22.98
C ARG A 11 -0.81 -14.76 21.51
N HIS A 12 -0.96 -15.73 20.61
CA HIS A 12 -1.14 -15.47 19.17
C HIS A 12 -2.34 -14.56 18.88
N ALA A 13 -3.47 -14.78 19.55
CA ALA A 13 -4.64 -13.91 19.40
C ALA A 13 -4.41 -12.52 20.00
N ARG A 14 -3.85 -12.42 21.21
CA ARG A 14 -3.61 -11.16 21.91
C ARG A 14 -2.62 -10.26 21.19
N THR A 15 -1.59 -10.83 20.60
CA THR A 15 -0.53 -10.12 19.86
C THR A 15 -0.86 -9.92 18.38
N GLN A 16 -2.05 -10.31 17.94
CA GLN A 16 -2.44 -10.36 16.52
C GLN A 16 -1.38 -11.08 15.68
N ARG A 17 -1.08 -12.32 16.01
CA ARG A 17 -0.06 -13.17 15.35
C ARG A 17 1.35 -12.63 15.51
N PHE A 18 1.66 -12.04 16.65
CA PHE A 18 2.97 -11.42 16.97
C PHE A 18 3.36 -10.28 16.00
N THR A 19 2.35 -9.53 15.51
CA THR A 19 2.57 -8.39 14.61
C THR A 19 2.45 -7.04 15.29
N LEU A 20 1.76 -6.96 16.45
CA LEU A 20 1.69 -5.72 17.23
C LEU A 20 3.09 -5.32 17.72
N GLY A 21 3.39 -4.04 17.69
CA GLY A 21 4.71 -3.50 18.05
C GLY A 21 5.74 -3.57 16.91
N ALA A 22 5.45 -4.23 15.78
CA ALA A 22 6.32 -4.19 14.62
C ALA A 22 6.16 -2.86 13.86
N PRO A 23 7.28 -2.21 13.46
CA PRO A 23 7.23 -0.98 12.67
C PRO A 23 6.78 -1.28 11.24
N ARG A 24 5.96 -0.37 10.66
CA ARG A 24 5.36 -0.52 9.33
C ARG A 24 5.04 0.82 8.67
N SER A 25 4.66 0.80 7.40
CA SER A 25 4.22 1.97 6.64
C SER A 25 5.28 3.07 6.63
N PHE A 26 6.48 2.74 6.15
CA PHE A 26 7.61 3.66 6.11
C PHE A 26 7.47 4.71 5.02
N THR A 27 7.84 5.95 5.33
CA THR A 27 8.01 7.06 4.38
C THR A 27 9.36 7.71 4.66
N VAL A 28 10.20 7.82 3.63
CA VAL A 28 11.53 8.42 3.73
C VAL A 28 11.46 9.85 3.19
N ALA A 29 12.02 10.81 3.91
CA ALA A 29 12.13 12.17 3.42
C ALA A 29 13.10 12.26 2.23
N PRO A 30 12.79 13.05 1.18
CA PRO A 30 13.65 13.16 -0.01
C PRO A 30 15.07 13.65 0.28
N ASP A 31 15.23 14.48 1.32
CA ASP A 31 16.53 14.95 1.81
C ASP A 31 17.31 13.88 2.61
N GLY A 32 16.72 12.70 2.85
CA GLY A 32 17.31 11.62 3.62
C GLY A 32 17.45 11.90 5.12
N SER A 33 16.86 12.99 5.63
CA SER A 33 17.02 13.38 7.04
C SER A 33 16.20 12.54 8.01
N ARG A 34 15.06 11.98 7.58
CA ARG A 34 14.14 11.29 8.47
C ARG A 34 13.33 10.20 7.80
N VAL A 35 12.85 9.28 8.64
CA VAL A 35 11.90 8.21 8.26
C VAL A 35 10.68 8.31 9.17
N ALA A 36 9.49 8.49 8.60
CA ALA A 36 8.23 8.36 9.31
C ALA A 36 7.72 6.92 9.21
N PHE A 37 7.08 6.42 10.27
CA PHE A 37 6.53 5.06 10.31
C PHE A 37 5.48 4.89 11.40
N LEU A 38 4.68 3.82 11.31
CA LEU A 38 3.71 3.44 12.33
C LEU A 38 4.26 2.32 13.21
N ARG A 39 4.02 2.40 14.52
CA ARG A 39 4.34 1.35 15.48
C ARG A 39 3.53 1.55 16.76
N SER A 40 3.01 0.47 17.34
CA SER A 40 2.42 0.51 18.68
C SER A 40 3.49 0.40 19.76
N GLY A 41 3.16 0.83 20.97
CA GLY A 41 4.12 0.94 22.08
C GLY A 41 4.61 -0.40 22.65
N THR A 42 3.85 -1.48 22.45
CA THR A 42 4.20 -2.84 22.90
C THR A 42 3.63 -3.89 21.95
N GLY A 43 4.09 -5.15 22.09
CA GLY A 43 3.59 -6.29 21.31
C GLY A 43 2.14 -6.73 21.65
N THR A 44 1.50 -6.09 22.60
CA THR A 44 0.07 -6.33 22.95
C THR A 44 -0.81 -5.09 22.79
N ASP A 45 -0.19 -3.95 22.52
CA ASP A 45 -0.90 -2.72 22.29
C ASP A 45 -1.38 -2.63 20.84
N ARG A 46 -2.68 -2.47 20.65
CA ARG A 46 -3.30 -2.36 19.33
C ARG A 46 -3.22 -0.96 18.74
N ALA A 47 -3.00 0.08 19.57
CA ALA A 47 -3.00 1.46 19.15
C ALA A 47 -1.63 1.86 18.58
N ASN A 48 -1.56 2.04 17.26
CA ASN A 48 -0.36 2.55 16.60
C ASN A 48 -0.24 4.07 16.79
N SER A 49 0.97 4.52 17.03
CA SER A 49 1.40 5.92 16.98
C SER A 49 2.17 6.20 15.69
N LEU A 50 2.23 7.44 15.29
CA LEU A 50 3.11 7.91 14.22
C LEU A 50 4.47 8.28 14.82
N TRP A 51 5.51 7.64 14.33
CA TRP A 51 6.89 7.79 14.78
C TRP A 51 7.75 8.44 13.70
N VAL A 52 8.81 9.07 14.12
CA VAL A 52 9.86 9.61 13.25
C VAL A 52 11.21 9.17 13.78
N LEU A 53 12.04 8.60 12.91
CA LEU A 53 13.47 8.39 13.12
C LEU A 53 14.22 9.55 12.48
N ASP A 54 15.10 10.21 13.21
CA ASP A 54 16.16 11.05 12.66
C ASP A 54 17.29 10.14 12.15
N VAL A 55 17.61 10.24 10.86
CA VAL A 55 18.58 9.32 10.23
C VAL A 55 20.01 9.67 10.61
N GLU A 56 20.30 10.94 10.90
CA GLU A 56 21.65 11.38 11.26
C GLU A 56 21.96 11.10 12.73
N GLU A 57 21.04 11.46 13.62
CA GLU A 57 21.19 11.29 15.06
C GLU A 57 20.85 9.86 15.53
N GLY A 58 20.08 9.10 14.74
CA GLY A 58 19.61 7.75 15.07
C GLY A 58 18.52 7.73 16.15
N GLY A 59 17.98 8.89 16.52
CA GLY A 59 16.95 9.03 17.55
C GLY A 59 15.54 8.79 17.00
N GLU A 60 14.75 7.96 17.71
CA GLU A 60 13.32 7.77 17.41
C GLU A 60 12.48 8.65 18.37
N ARG A 61 11.40 9.27 17.83
CA ARG A 61 10.42 9.99 18.62
C ARG A 61 9.00 9.78 18.12
N VAL A 62 8.02 9.92 19.00
CA VAL A 62 6.61 9.93 18.66
C VAL A 62 6.25 11.29 18.08
N ALA A 63 5.72 11.35 16.86
CA ALA A 63 5.21 12.55 16.24
C ALA A 63 3.71 12.75 16.56
N ALA A 64 2.95 11.65 16.68
CA ALA A 64 1.56 11.70 17.12
C ALA A 64 1.19 10.44 17.91
N ASP A 65 0.65 10.64 19.11
CA ASP A 65 0.13 9.59 19.99
C ASP A 65 -1.40 9.63 19.98
N PRO A 66 -2.10 8.57 19.52
CA PRO A 66 -3.55 8.55 19.49
C PRO A 66 -4.19 8.72 20.86
N ARG A 67 -3.54 8.27 21.95
CA ARG A 67 -4.06 8.43 23.30
C ARG A 67 -4.01 9.89 23.75
N ALA A 68 -2.92 10.58 23.46
CA ALA A 68 -2.81 12.01 23.76
C ALA A 68 -3.82 12.85 22.97
N LEU A 69 -4.10 12.45 21.72
CA LEU A 69 -5.02 13.16 20.84
C LEU A 69 -6.50 12.90 21.16
N LEU A 70 -6.87 11.68 21.57
CA LEU A 70 -8.25 11.33 21.91
C LEU A 70 -8.57 11.54 23.40
N GLY A 71 -7.57 11.71 24.26
CA GLY A 71 -7.73 11.68 25.71
C GLY A 71 -8.29 10.34 26.19
N ASP A 72 -9.21 10.36 27.13
CA ASP A 72 -9.87 9.16 27.67
C ASP A 72 -11.01 8.61 26.77
N THR A 73 -11.15 9.15 25.55
CA THR A 73 -12.22 8.75 24.65
C THR A 73 -11.80 7.49 23.87
N GLU A 74 -12.64 6.46 23.90
CA GLU A 74 -12.43 5.27 23.07
C GLU A 74 -12.55 5.61 21.57
N GLU A 75 -11.76 4.92 20.75
CA GLU A 75 -11.80 5.08 19.30
C GLU A 75 -13.18 4.65 18.75
N ARG A 76 -13.81 5.50 17.95
CA ARG A 76 -15.08 5.26 17.28
C ARG A 76 -14.88 5.28 15.77
N LEU A 77 -15.18 4.15 15.12
CA LEU A 77 -15.08 4.03 13.68
C LEU A 77 -16.45 4.30 13.03
N SER A 78 -16.46 5.12 11.98
CA SER A 78 -17.61 5.21 11.07
C SER A 78 -17.83 3.87 10.35
N PRO A 79 -19.04 3.59 9.82
CA PRO A 79 -19.29 2.39 9.02
C PRO A 79 -18.34 2.26 7.84
N GLU A 80 -18.04 3.36 7.14
CA GLU A 80 -17.16 3.40 5.97
C GLU A 80 -15.71 3.09 6.34
N GLU A 81 -15.20 3.67 7.44
CA GLU A 81 -13.86 3.38 7.92
C GLU A 81 -13.72 1.94 8.42
N ARG A 82 -14.77 1.41 9.05
CA ARG A 82 -14.80 -0.01 9.44
C ARG A 82 -14.72 -0.91 8.22
N ALA A 83 -15.53 -0.66 7.20
CA ALA A 83 -15.50 -1.41 5.95
C ALA A 83 -14.13 -1.29 5.25
N ARG A 84 -13.51 -0.11 5.26
CA ARG A 84 -12.17 0.10 4.72
C ARG A 84 -11.13 -0.73 5.46
N ARG A 85 -11.13 -0.74 6.80
CA ARG A 85 -10.22 -1.54 7.62
C ARG A 85 -10.43 -3.05 7.43
N GLU A 86 -11.67 -3.49 7.34
CA GLU A 86 -12.01 -4.90 7.05
C GLU A 86 -11.44 -5.32 5.69
N ARG A 87 -11.63 -4.51 4.64
CA ARG A 87 -11.08 -4.77 3.30
C ARG A 87 -9.56 -4.81 3.28
N SER A 88 -8.90 -3.89 3.97
CA SER A 88 -7.44 -3.88 4.09
C SER A 88 -6.89 -4.87 5.12
N ARG A 89 -7.75 -5.68 5.77
CA ARG A 89 -7.41 -6.61 6.85
C ARG A 89 -6.65 -5.92 7.99
N GLU A 90 -6.99 -4.65 8.24
CA GLU A 90 -6.38 -3.84 9.28
C GLU A 90 -7.01 -4.16 10.65
N GLY A 91 -6.27 -4.87 11.48
CA GLY A 91 -6.69 -5.24 12.83
C GLY A 91 -6.21 -4.30 13.94
N GLY A 92 -5.38 -3.30 13.59
CA GLY A 92 -4.86 -2.31 14.52
C GLY A 92 -5.89 -1.29 14.96
N ALA A 93 -5.52 -0.50 15.95
CA ALA A 93 -6.25 0.68 16.43
C ALA A 93 -5.33 1.90 16.38
N GLY A 94 -5.85 3.06 16.75
CA GLY A 94 -5.11 4.30 16.71
C GLY A 94 -4.85 4.78 15.29
N ILE A 95 -3.63 5.23 15.01
CA ILE A 95 -3.23 5.70 13.68
C ILE A 95 -2.88 4.48 12.82
N VAL A 96 -3.76 4.11 11.91
CA VAL A 96 -3.59 2.92 11.04
C VAL A 96 -3.10 3.25 9.63
N GLY A 97 -3.08 4.53 9.27
CA GLY A 97 -2.57 5.04 8.02
C GLY A 97 -2.34 6.53 8.10
N TYR A 98 -1.40 7.01 7.31
CA TYR A 98 -1.10 8.44 7.17
C TYR A 98 -0.62 8.74 5.75
N ALA A 99 -0.62 9.98 5.37
CA ALA A 99 0.02 10.49 4.16
C ALA A 99 0.84 11.73 4.50
N THR A 100 1.86 12.03 3.68
CA THR A 100 2.73 13.19 3.89
C THR A 100 2.69 14.12 2.69
N ASP A 101 3.11 15.36 2.89
CA ASP A 101 3.55 16.25 1.83
C ASP A 101 4.82 15.73 1.14
N SER A 102 5.26 16.37 0.06
CA SER A 102 6.43 15.93 -0.69
C SER A 102 7.73 16.01 0.10
N ALA A 103 7.84 16.94 1.04
CA ALA A 103 9.03 17.11 1.88
C ALA A 103 9.05 16.18 3.10
N VAL A 104 7.95 15.45 3.36
CA VAL A 104 7.76 14.63 4.57
C VAL A 104 7.91 15.49 5.84
N GLU A 105 7.39 16.72 5.80
CA GLU A 105 7.37 17.66 6.93
C GLU A 105 6.01 17.68 7.62
N LEU A 106 4.94 17.55 6.84
CA LEU A 106 3.56 17.47 7.31
C LEU A 106 2.98 16.10 7.02
N ALA A 107 2.44 15.43 8.03
CA ALA A 107 1.61 14.26 7.88
C ALA A 107 0.15 14.57 8.17
N SER A 108 -0.78 13.89 7.49
CA SER A 108 -2.20 13.87 7.84
C SER A 108 -2.71 12.46 8.03
N PHE A 109 -3.66 12.28 8.92
CA PHE A 109 -4.28 10.99 9.21
C PHE A 109 -5.69 11.16 9.77
N ALA A 110 -6.51 10.13 9.59
CA ALA A 110 -7.80 10.03 10.24
C ALA A 110 -7.67 9.23 11.54
N LEU A 111 -8.26 9.75 12.62
CA LEU A 111 -8.33 9.07 13.90
C LEU A 111 -9.73 9.28 14.49
N SER A 112 -10.45 8.17 14.71
CA SER A 112 -11.84 8.20 15.20
C SER A 112 -12.78 9.07 14.33
N GLY A 113 -12.57 9.07 13.00
CA GLY A 113 -13.35 9.88 12.06
C GLY A 113 -13.01 11.38 12.06
N ARG A 114 -12.01 11.79 12.81
CA ARG A 114 -11.54 13.20 12.90
C ARG A 114 -10.26 13.34 12.07
N LEU A 115 -10.02 14.51 11.53
CA LEU A 115 -8.81 14.86 10.78
C LEU A 115 -7.74 15.42 11.72
N PHE A 116 -6.54 14.87 11.59
CA PHE A 116 -5.36 15.37 12.29
C PHE A 116 -4.23 15.63 11.33
N THR A 117 -3.40 16.63 11.67
CA THR A 117 -2.09 16.85 11.06
C THR A 117 -1.01 16.73 12.11
N ALA A 118 0.20 16.34 11.68
CA ALA A 118 1.40 16.29 12.52
C ALA A 118 2.59 16.91 11.80
N GLU A 119 3.29 17.81 12.46
CA GLU A 119 4.57 18.36 12.02
C GLU A 119 5.70 17.40 12.37
N LEU A 120 6.26 16.75 11.36
CA LEU A 120 7.19 15.64 11.55
C LEU A 120 8.59 16.08 12.02
N ARG A 121 8.98 17.35 11.83
CA ARG A 121 10.25 17.86 12.36
C ARG A 121 10.19 18.16 13.87
N VAL A 122 9.06 18.64 14.33
CA VAL A 122 8.88 19.08 15.73
C VAL A 122 8.23 17.99 16.57
N GLY A 123 7.33 17.20 16.00
CA GLY A 123 6.56 16.18 16.70
C GLY A 123 5.33 16.75 17.40
N THR A 124 4.69 17.76 16.80
CA THR A 124 3.43 18.33 17.26
C THR A 124 2.28 17.88 16.38
N ALA A 125 1.18 17.47 16.97
CA ALA A 125 -0.02 17.07 16.24
C ALA A 125 -1.24 17.85 16.71
N ARG A 126 -2.14 18.17 15.79
CA ARG A 126 -3.39 18.91 16.07
C ARG A 126 -4.55 18.39 15.26
N GLU A 127 -5.75 18.56 15.78
CA GLU A 127 -6.98 18.32 15.05
C GLU A 127 -7.31 19.49 14.13
N LEU A 128 -7.78 19.16 12.92
CA LEU A 128 -8.39 20.13 12.02
C LEU A 128 -9.92 19.95 12.05
N PRO A 129 -10.71 21.03 12.20
CA PRO A 129 -12.16 20.94 12.22
C PRO A 129 -12.70 20.51 10.85
N THR A 130 -13.57 19.49 10.83
CA THR A 130 -14.17 18.93 9.62
C THR A 130 -15.64 18.58 9.86
N PRO A 131 -16.49 18.57 8.79
CA PRO A 131 -17.95 18.42 8.94
C PRO A 131 -18.44 16.97 9.16
N GLY A 132 -17.55 15.98 9.35
CA GLY A 132 -18.00 14.60 9.56
C GLY A 132 -16.86 13.60 9.46
N PRO A 133 -17.15 12.30 9.45
CA PRO A 133 -16.13 11.28 9.40
C PRO A 133 -15.23 11.44 8.18
N VAL A 134 -13.92 11.45 8.46
CA VAL A 134 -12.86 11.68 7.46
C VAL A 134 -12.28 10.35 7.00
N ILE A 135 -12.11 10.23 5.69
CA ILE A 135 -11.49 9.07 5.05
C ILE A 135 -10.34 9.55 4.15
N ASP A 136 -9.23 8.84 4.20
CA ASP A 136 -8.04 9.00 3.35
C ASP A 136 -7.54 10.45 3.24
N PRO A 137 -7.24 11.15 4.35
CA PRO A 137 -6.73 12.51 4.31
C PRO A 137 -5.29 12.52 3.76
N ARG A 138 -5.02 13.48 2.83
CA ARG A 138 -3.72 13.60 2.17
C ARG A 138 -3.30 15.05 2.03
N PRO A 139 -2.14 15.44 2.53
CA PRO A 139 -1.57 16.76 2.28
C PRO A 139 -1.34 16.98 0.78
N SER A 140 -1.46 18.22 0.34
CA SER A 140 -0.93 18.65 -0.96
C SER A 140 0.61 18.51 -0.97
N PRO A 141 1.25 18.32 -2.13
CA PRO A 141 2.69 18.22 -2.23
C PRO A 141 3.46 19.37 -1.56
N ASP A 142 2.92 20.59 -1.59
CA ASP A 142 3.50 21.78 -0.94
C ASP A 142 3.15 21.94 0.55
N GLY A 143 2.39 21.00 1.14
CA GLY A 143 2.02 21.00 2.55
C GLY A 143 1.00 22.06 2.97
N ARG A 144 0.41 22.85 2.04
CA ARG A 144 -0.49 23.96 2.38
C ARG A 144 -1.93 23.56 2.58
N HIS A 145 -2.34 22.44 2.01
CA HIS A 145 -3.72 21.94 2.06
C HIS A 145 -3.75 20.47 2.44
N VAL A 146 -4.90 20.03 2.95
CA VAL A 146 -5.23 18.61 3.12
C VAL A 146 -6.52 18.32 2.39
N ALA A 147 -6.46 17.41 1.41
CA ALA A 147 -7.66 16.86 0.78
C ALA A 147 -8.11 15.60 1.52
N TYR A 148 -9.43 15.39 1.61
CA TYR A 148 -10.01 14.25 2.31
C TYR A 148 -11.43 13.98 1.82
N VAL A 149 -11.95 12.78 2.09
CA VAL A 149 -13.33 12.44 1.78
C VAL A 149 -14.17 12.48 3.06
N ALA A 150 -15.33 13.13 2.99
CA ALA A 150 -16.33 13.09 4.03
C ALA A 150 -17.73 13.08 3.43
N ARG A 151 -18.61 12.16 3.91
CA ARG A 151 -19.98 12.01 3.42
C ARG A 151 -20.08 11.85 1.88
N GLY A 152 -19.15 11.11 1.30
CA GLY A 152 -19.12 10.88 -0.16
C GLY A 152 -18.61 12.07 -1.00
N ALA A 153 -18.28 13.20 -0.38
CA ALA A 153 -17.73 14.38 -1.05
C ALA A 153 -16.20 14.44 -0.89
N LEU A 154 -15.49 14.84 -1.93
CA LEU A 154 -14.10 15.28 -1.81
C LEU A 154 -14.05 16.70 -1.30
N ARG A 155 -13.29 16.95 -0.26
CA ARG A 155 -13.12 18.24 0.40
C ARG A 155 -11.66 18.62 0.50
N VAL A 156 -11.42 19.89 0.71
CA VAL A 156 -10.09 20.45 0.99
C VAL A 156 -10.17 21.43 2.14
N VAL A 157 -9.16 21.42 2.99
CA VAL A 157 -8.97 22.37 4.09
C VAL A 157 -7.53 22.88 4.08
N GLY A 158 -7.28 24.11 4.50
CA GLY A 158 -5.92 24.59 4.74
C GLY A 158 -5.21 23.77 5.81
N ALA A 159 -3.90 23.62 5.72
CA ALA A 159 -3.11 22.86 6.71
C ALA A 159 -3.22 23.42 8.12
N GLU A 160 -3.62 24.70 8.26
CA GLU A 160 -3.91 25.38 9.53
C GLU A 160 -5.36 25.20 10.02
N GLY A 161 -6.23 24.55 9.23
CA GLY A 161 -7.63 24.28 9.55
C GLY A 161 -8.61 25.33 9.03
N ASP A 162 -8.17 26.27 8.22
CA ASP A 162 -8.99 27.30 7.61
C ASP A 162 -9.54 26.85 6.24
N GLY A 163 -10.60 27.52 5.78
CA GLY A 163 -11.12 27.42 4.43
C GLY A 163 -11.64 26.05 4.02
N ASP A 164 -12.15 25.24 4.95
CA ASP A 164 -12.75 23.94 4.60
C ASP A 164 -13.90 24.09 3.62
N ARG A 165 -13.84 23.38 2.51
CA ARG A 165 -14.87 23.38 1.46
C ARG A 165 -14.91 22.09 0.67
N ALA A 166 -16.07 21.78 0.09
CA ALA A 166 -16.20 20.72 -0.88
C ALA A 166 -15.63 21.15 -2.24
N LEU A 167 -14.82 20.32 -2.85
CA LEU A 167 -14.38 20.44 -4.24
C LEU A 167 -15.29 19.65 -5.17
N ALA A 168 -15.80 18.51 -4.70
CA ALA A 168 -16.74 17.67 -5.45
C ALA A 168 -17.74 17.05 -4.48
N GLU A 169 -19.00 17.44 -4.60
CA GLU A 169 -20.12 16.91 -3.81
C GLU A 169 -20.77 15.75 -4.53
N ALA A 170 -21.28 14.77 -3.75
CA ALA A 170 -22.07 13.68 -4.27
C ALA A 170 -23.31 14.21 -5.01
N ASP A 171 -23.49 13.81 -6.25
CA ASP A 171 -24.56 14.25 -7.14
C ASP A 171 -25.71 13.25 -7.25
N GLY A 172 -25.79 12.30 -6.31
CA GLY A 172 -26.86 11.31 -6.23
C GLY A 172 -26.65 10.33 -5.07
N GLU A 173 -27.70 9.58 -4.75
CA GLU A 173 -27.60 8.44 -3.83
C GLU A 173 -26.73 7.35 -4.45
N GLY A 174 -25.80 6.77 -3.69
CA GLY A 174 -24.83 5.78 -4.18
C GLY A 174 -23.68 6.35 -5.00
N VAL A 175 -23.58 7.70 -5.09
CA VAL A 175 -22.46 8.38 -5.74
C VAL A 175 -21.46 8.91 -4.72
N THR A 176 -20.19 8.69 -4.99
CA THR A 176 -19.09 9.22 -4.17
C THR A 176 -17.99 9.82 -5.03
N TYR A 177 -17.27 10.80 -4.47
CA TYR A 177 -16.08 11.39 -5.06
C TYR A 177 -14.88 11.15 -4.17
N GLY A 178 -13.78 10.68 -4.76
CA GLY A 178 -12.50 10.50 -4.06
C GLY A 178 -12.36 9.15 -3.33
N LEU A 179 -13.27 8.21 -3.54
CA LEU A 179 -13.17 6.84 -3.04
C LEU A 179 -12.95 5.84 -4.19
N ALA A 180 -12.36 4.70 -3.88
CA ALA A 180 -12.30 3.58 -4.79
C ALA A 180 -13.60 2.77 -4.74
N GLU A 181 -14.04 2.25 -5.87
CA GLU A 181 -15.11 1.25 -5.93
C GLU A 181 -14.61 -0.12 -5.40
N PHE A 182 -15.56 -1.05 -5.21
CA PHE A 182 -15.30 -2.34 -4.61
C PHE A 182 -14.19 -3.13 -5.30
N VAL A 183 -14.27 -3.31 -6.64
CA VAL A 183 -13.30 -4.13 -7.39
C VAL A 183 -11.88 -3.56 -7.30
N ALA A 184 -11.73 -2.25 -7.43
CA ALA A 184 -10.42 -1.62 -7.31
C ALA A 184 -9.81 -1.80 -5.91
N ALA A 185 -10.63 -1.69 -4.86
CA ALA A 185 -10.17 -1.80 -3.48
C ALA A 185 -9.82 -3.25 -3.09
N GLU A 186 -10.66 -4.23 -3.49
CA GLU A 186 -10.49 -5.64 -3.11
C GLU A 186 -9.52 -6.39 -4.02
N GLU A 187 -9.62 -6.19 -5.34
CA GLU A 187 -8.94 -7.04 -6.31
C GLU A 187 -7.72 -6.36 -6.96
N MET A 188 -7.70 -5.03 -7.00
CA MET A 188 -6.65 -4.30 -7.70
C MET A 188 -5.67 -3.58 -6.77
N ALA A 189 -5.80 -3.74 -5.45
CA ALA A 189 -5.00 -3.02 -4.45
C ALA A 189 -4.96 -1.49 -4.67
N ARG A 190 -6.05 -0.90 -5.20
CA ARG A 190 -6.24 0.53 -5.36
C ARG A 190 -7.31 1.03 -4.39
N SER A 191 -6.90 1.43 -3.20
CA SER A 191 -7.81 1.97 -2.18
C SER A 191 -8.05 3.49 -2.32
N ARG A 192 -7.26 4.18 -3.15
CA ARG A 192 -7.35 5.63 -3.37
C ARG A 192 -8.35 5.97 -4.46
N GLY A 193 -9.02 7.10 -4.29
CA GLY A 193 -9.90 7.67 -5.31
C GLY A 193 -9.53 9.10 -5.72
N PHE A 194 -8.45 9.69 -5.18
CA PHE A 194 -7.98 11.00 -5.62
C PHE A 194 -6.45 11.12 -5.52
N TRP A 195 -5.86 11.99 -6.33
CA TRP A 195 -4.43 12.22 -6.46
C TRP A 195 -4.16 13.70 -6.70
N TRP A 196 -3.30 14.29 -5.88
CA TRP A 196 -2.82 15.65 -6.06
C TRP A 196 -1.96 15.79 -7.32
N SER A 197 -2.06 16.94 -7.99
CA SER A 197 -1.03 17.37 -8.95
C SER A 197 0.28 17.65 -8.22
N PRO A 198 1.43 17.44 -8.86
CA PRO A 198 2.73 17.84 -8.31
C PRO A 198 2.80 19.33 -7.95
N GLU A 199 2.08 20.18 -8.66
CA GLU A 199 1.98 21.62 -8.47
C GLU A 199 1.03 22.03 -7.34
N SER A 200 0.30 21.09 -6.73
CA SER A 200 -0.65 21.34 -5.65
C SER A 200 -1.86 22.23 -6.01
N ASP A 201 -2.13 22.44 -7.28
CA ASP A 201 -3.17 23.34 -7.79
C ASP A 201 -4.49 22.65 -8.14
N ARG A 202 -4.46 21.34 -8.32
CA ARG A 202 -5.59 20.50 -8.72
C ARG A 202 -5.43 19.05 -8.30
N LEU A 203 -6.49 18.26 -8.49
CA LEU A 203 -6.52 16.83 -8.20
C LEU A 203 -7.11 16.05 -9.38
N LEU A 204 -6.65 14.80 -9.57
CA LEU A 204 -7.45 13.77 -10.23
C LEU A 204 -8.39 13.17 -9.20
N VAL A 205 -9.67 13.00 -9.55
CA VAL A 205 -10.72 12.57 -8.62
C VAL A 205 -11.63 11.55 -9.31
N ALA A 206 -11.71 10.36 -8.75
CA ALA A 206 -12.65 9.34 -9.18
C ALA A 206 -14.06 9.68 -8.66
N ARG A 207 -15.04 9.69 -9.56
CA ARG A 207 -16.47 9.62 -9.26
C ARG A 207 -16.92 8.17 -9.42
N VAL A 208 -17.47 7.62 -8.39
CA VAL A 208 -18.00 6.25 -8.37
C VAL A 208 -19.51 6.29 -8.18
N ASP A 209 -20.24 5.62 -9.05
CA ASP A 209 -21.67 5.45 -8.98
C ASP A 209 -21.99 3.96 -8.83
N ASP A 210 -22.40 3.56 -7.64
CA ASP A 210 -22.74 2.19 -7.28
C ASP A 210 -24.21 1.83 -7.56
N THR A 211 -25.02 2.73 -8.11
CA THR A 211 -26.45 2.47 -8.37
C THR A 211 -26.71 1.31 -9.32
N PRO A 212 -25.87 1.02 -10.36
CA PRO A 212 -26.05 -0.15 -11.21
C PRO A 212 -25.68 -1.48 -10.55
N VAL A 213 -24.94 -1.46 -9.43
CA VAL A 213 -24.36 -2.65 -8.81
C VAL A 213 -25.43 -3.42 -8.02
N GLN A 214 -25.47 -4.74 -8.20
CA GLN A 214 -26.34 -5.60 -7.40
C GLN A 214 -25.96 -5.49 -5.93
N ARG A 215 -26.98 -5.52 -5.06
CA ARG A 215 -26.79 -5.47 -3.61
C ARG A 215 -26.95 -6.86 -3.01
N TRP A 216 -26.00 -7.24 -2.17
CA TRP A 216 -26.04 -8.46 -1.38
C TRP A 216 -26.44 -8.12 0.05
N TRP A 217 -27.22 -9.00 0.65
CA TRP A 217 -27.68 -8.88 2.02
C TRP A 217 -26.84 -9.77 2.92
N ILE A 218 -26.20 -9.16 3.93
CA ILE A 218 -25.36 -9.86 4.89
C ILE A 218 -26.04 -9.79 6.25
N SER A 219 -26.48 -10.94 6.75
CA SER A 219 -27.05 -11.07 8.08
C SER A 219 -25.96 -11.39 9.11
N ASP A 220 -26.11 -10.87 10.33
CA ASP A 220 -25.26 -11.23 11.46
C ASP A 220 -25.92 -12.36 12.28
N PRO A 221 -25.47 -13.62 12.15
CA PRO A 221 -26.06 -14.74 12.88
C PRO A 221 -25.93 -14.62 14.40
N ALA A 222 -24.94 -13.89 14.89
CA ALA A 222 -24.75 -13.64 16.32
C ALA A 222 -25.75 -12.62 16.89
N HIS A 223 -26.37 -11.82 16.02
CA HIS A 223 -27.33 -10.80 16.39
C HIS A 223 -28.56 -10.84 15.46
N PRO A 224 -29.39 -11.89 15.51
CA PRO A 224 -30.46 -12.10 14.53
C PRO A 224 -31.58 -11.04 14.58
N GLY A 225 -31.62 -10.21 15.61
CA GLY A 225 -32.55 -9.07 15.71
C GLY A 225 -32.06 -7.78 15.03
N ARG A 226 -30.88 -7.76 14.40
CA ARG A 226 -30.42 -6.66 13.61
C ARG A 226 -30.85 -6.81 12.16
N ASP A 227 -31.20 -5.70 11.53
CA ASP A 227 -31.48 -5.69 10.09
C ASP A 227 -30.22 -6.11 9.31
N PRO A 228 -30.37 -6.95 8.25
CA PRO A 228 -29.27 -7.29 7.38
C PRO A 228 -28.65 -6.06 6.75
N GLN A 229 -27.33 -6.00 6.71
CA GLN A 229 -26.62 -4.98 5.94
C GLN A 229 -26.67 -5.34 4.46
N HIS A 230 -26.83 -4.35 3.59
CA HIS A 230 -26.70 -4.56 2.16
C HIS A 230 -25.48 -3.81 1.64
N VAL A 231 -24.68 -4.49 0.82
CA VAL A 231 -23.46 -3.95 0.21
C VAL A 231 -23.54 -4.10 -1.31
N PRO A 232 -23.08 -3.12 -2.07
CA PRO A 232 -22.93 -3.28 -3.51
C PRO A 232 -21.83 -4.32 -3.79
N TYR A 233 -22.18 -5.37 -4.54
CA TYR A 233 -21.24 -6.44 -4.90
C TYR A 233 -21.36 -6.77 -6.40
N PRO A 234 -20.37 -6.40 -7.22
CA PRO A 234 -20.38 -6.61 -8.66
C PRO A 234 -19.98 -8.06 -9.02
N ALA A 235 -20.87 -9.02 -8.77
CA ALA A 235 -20.62 -10.42 -9.10
C ALA A 235 -20.32 -10.61 -10.60
N ALA A 236 -19.62 -11.68 -10.95
CA ALA A 236 -19.33 -12.01 -12.33
C ALA A 236 -20.61 -12.07 -13.17
N GLY A 237 -20.61 -11.41 -14.34
CA GLY A 237 -21.78 -11.32 -15.22
C GLY A 237 -22.82 -10.25 -14.84
N THR A 238 -22.65 -9.55 -13.71
CA THR A 238 -23.53 -8.43 -13.32
C THR A 238 -22.89 -7.07 -13.61
N PRO A 239 -23.64 -5.96 -13.59
CA PRO A 239 -23.07 -4.63 -13.80
C PRO A 239 -22.01 -4.25 -12.78
N ASN A 240 -20.96 -3.55 -13.23
CA ASN A 240 -20.00 -2.87 -12.37
C ASN A 240 -20.53 -1.51 -11.91
N ALA A 241 -19.84 -0.89 -10.95
CA ALA A 241 -19.96 0.54 -10.70
C ALA A 241 -19.57 1.35 -11.96
N ASP A 242 -20.23 2.50 -12.19
CA ASP A 242 -19.78 3.46 -13.21
C ASP A 242 -18.69 4.34 -12.61
N VAL A 243 -17.46 4.17 -13.11
CA VAL A 243 -16.28 4.92 -12.66
C VAL A 243 -15.92 5.97 -13.69
N ARG A 244 -15.87 7.23 -13.27
CA ARG A 244 -15.37 8.36 -14.05
C ARG A 244 -14.23 9.03 -13.33
N LEU A 245 -13.40 9.74 -14.05
CA LEU A 245 -12.27 10.48 -13.50
C LEU A 245 -12.37 11.94 -13.92
N PHE A 246 -12.09 12.85 -13.00
CA PHE A 246 -12.14 14.29 -13.23
C PHE A 246 -10.84 14.95 -12.80
N LEU A 247 -10.39 15.92 -13.55
CA LEU A 247 -9.46 16.95 -13.08
C LEU A 247 -10.29 17.99 -12.35
N VAL A 248 -9.96 18.25 -11.09
CA VAL A 248 -10.69 19.19 -10.23
C VAL A 248 -9.71 20.21 -9.69
N GLY A 249 -9.93 21.48 -10.04
CA GLY A 249 -9.17 22.61 -9.53
C GLY A 249 -9.54 22.96 -8.09
N LEU A 250 -8.67 23.67 -7.38
CA LEU A 250 -8.98 24.20 -6.04
C LEU A 250 -10.12 25.24 -6.06
N ASP A 251 -10.43 25.82 -7.19
CA ASP A 251 -11.59 26.69 -7.43
C ASP A 251 -12.91 25.93 -7.63
N GLY A 252 -12.85 24.59 -7.70
CA GLY A 252 -14.01 23.72 -7.95
C GLY A 252 -14.30 23.49 -9.44
N GLY A 253 -13.52 24.09 -10.36
CA GLY A 253 -13.60 23.81 -11.80
C GLY A 253 -13.31 22.34 -12.09
N ARG A 254 -14.09 21.72 -13.01
CA ARG A 254 -13.97 20.28 -13.31
C ARG A 254 -13.84 20.03 -14.79
N THR A 255 -12.95 19.11 -15.17
CA THR A 255 -12.81 18.60 -16.53
C THR A 255 -12.83 17.09 -16.48
N GLU A 256 -13.76 16.43 -17.19
CA GLU A 256 -13.83 14.97 -17.26
C GLU A 256 -12.65 14.41 -18.06
N VAL A 257 -12.02 13.37 -17.53
CA VAL A 257 -10.97 12.62 -18.22
C VAL A 257 -11.63 11.53 -19.06
N LEU A 258 -11.35 11.52 -20.34
CA LEU A 258 -12.05 10.71 -21.33
C LEU A 258 -11.22 9.51 -21.78
N TRP A 259 -11.78 8.31 -21.64
CA TRP A 259 -11.26 7.07 -22.26
C TRP A 259 -12.42 6.15 -22.64
N ASP A 260 -12.17 5.10 -23.37
CA ASP A 260 -13.18 4.09 -23.73
C ASP A 260 -13.55 3.23 -22.51
N ARG A 261 -14.43 3.75 -21.64
CA ARG A 261 -14.93 3.09 -20.43
C ARG A 261 -15.81 1.88 -20.73
N ALA A 262 -16.39 1.81 -21.93
CA ALA A 262 -17.20 0.66 -22.33
C ALA A 262 -16.33 -0.59 -22.51
N ARG A 263 -15.16 -0.43 -23.12
CA ARG A 263 -14.19 -1.52 -23.33
C ARG A 263 -13.27 -1.71 -22.13
N TYR A 264 -12.85 -0.65 -21.47
CA TYR A 264 -11.92 -0.64 -20.35
C TYR A 264 -12.56 -0.01 -19.10
N PRO A 265 -13.51 -0.73 -18.44
CA PRO A 265 -14.24 -0.18 -17.29
C PRO A 265 -13.40 -0.04 -16.03
N TYR A 266 -12.30 -0.75 -15.89
CA TYR A 266 -11.49 -0.75 -14.70
C TYR A 266 -10.38 0.30 -14.77
N LEU A 267 -10.45 1.29 -13.88
CA LEU A 267 -9.34 2.19 -13.58
C LEU A 267 -8.44 1.49 -12.56
N ALA A 268 -7.43 0.76 -13.03
CA ALA A 268 -6.60 -0.09 -12.18
C ALA A 268 -5.51 0.69 -11.42
N ARG A 269 -4.83 1.64 -12.09
CA ARG A 269 -3.77 2.46 -11.50
C ARG A 269 -3.86 3.91 -11.97
N VAL A 270 -3.40 4.80 -11.11
CA VAL A 270 -3.17 6.22 -11.42
C VAL A 270 -1.81 6.61 -10.85
N HIS A 271 -0.97 7.18 -11.68
CA HIS A 271 0.31 7.78 -11.29
C HIS A 271 0.36 9.23 -11.77
N TRP A 272 0.75 10.14 -10.88
CA TRP A 272 0.96 11.54 -11.23
C TRP A 272 2.19 12.05 -10.51
N SER A 273 3.21 12.44 -11.25
CA SER A 273 4.46 12.99 -10.75
C SER A 273 4.92 14.13 -11.66
N ALA A 274 5.88 14.90 -11.20
CA ALA A 274 6.49 15.98 -11.99
C ALA A 274 7.24 15.48 -13.25
N ALA A 275 7.46 14.16 -13.36
CA ALA A 275 8.17 13.56 -14.49
C ALA A 275 7.32 13.44 -15.78
N GLY A 276 6.01 13.65 -15.69
CA GLY A 276 5.14 13.55 -16.87
C GLY A 276 3.66 13.81 -16.61
N ALA A 277 2.87 13.74 -17.65
CA ALA A 277 1.43 13.85 -17.58
C ALA A 277 0.83 12.77 -16.67
N PRO A 278 -0.35 12.97 -16.06
CA PRO A 278 -1.00 11.93 -15.31
C PRO A 278 -1.13 10.66 -16.15
N LEU A 279 -0.74 9.52 -15.57
CA LEU A 279 -0.71 8.21 -16.22
C LEU A 279 -1.80 7.33 -15.62
N LEU A 280 -2.66 6.80 -16.46
CA LEU A 280 -3.69 5.85 -16.10
C LEU A 280 -3.35 4.46 -16.62
N LEU A 281 -3.62 3.42 -15.85
CA LEU A 281 -3.75 2.06 -16.31
C LEU A 281 -5.22 1.68 -16.26
N VAL A 282 -5.81 1.43 -17.43
CA VAL A 282 -7.20 0.99 -17.55
C VAL A 282 -7.25 -0.42 -18.14
N GLN A 283 -8.17 -1.24 -17.63
CA GLN A 283 -8.19 -2.67 -17.95
C GLN A 283 -9.59 -3.11 -18.40
N ALA A 284 -9.64 -4.01 -19.37
CA ALA A 284 -10.87 -4.69 -19.78
C ALA A 284 -11.36 -5.61 -18.65
N ARG A 285 -12.67 -5.87 -18.63
CA ARG A 285 -13.28 -6.66 -17.55
C ARG A 285 -12.79 -8.11 -17.51
N ASP A 286 -12.46 -8.69 -18.64
CA ASP A 286 -11.87 -10.04 -18.74
C ASP A 286 -10.38 -10.08 -18.38
N GLN A 287 -9.78 -8.89 -18.15
CA GLN A 287 -8.39 -8.68 -17.72
C GLN A 287 -7.34 -9.25 -18.70
N ARG A 288 -7.71 -9.30 -19.98
CA ARG A 288 -6.82 -9.76 -21.07
C ARG A 288 -6.25 -8.63 -21.91
N SER A 289 -6.75 -7.42 -21.72
CA SER A 289 -6.22 -6.24 -22.40
C SER A 289 -6.22 -5.03 -21.45
N GLN A 290 -5.18 -4.22 -21.57
CA GLN A 290 -5.03 -3.00 -20.79
C GLN A 290 -4.34 -1.91 -21.59
N LEU A 291 -4.67 -0.66 -21.25
CA LEU A 291 -4.08 0.52 -21.86
C LEU A 291 -3.38 1.39 -20.82
N TYR A 292 -2.25 1.94 -21.21
CA TYR A 292 -1.52 2.97 -20.51
C TYR A 292 -1.83 4.31 -21.18
N LEU A 293 -2.49 5.21 -20.46
CA LEU A 293 -3.01 6.44 -21.01
C LEU A 293 -2.38 7.64 -20.33
N ALA A 294 -1.81 8.55 -21.11
CA ALA A 294 -1.39 9.87 -20.63
C ALA A 294 -2.56 10.85 -20.77
N VAL A 295 -2.84 11.64 -19.73
CA VAL A 295 -3.94 12.59 -19.67
C VAL A 295 -3.44 13.99 -20.03
N ASP A 296 -4.09 14.65 -20.97
CA ASP A 296 -3.94 16.09 -21.18
C ASP A 296 -4.71 16.85 -20.07
N THR A 297 -4.00 17.57 -19.23
CA THR A 297 -4.57 18.25 -18.06
C THR A 297 -5.38 19.50 -18.39
N ALA A 298 -5.34 19.99 -19.63
CA ALA A 298 -6.14 21.11 -20.06
C ALA A 298 -7.50 20.68 -20.62
N SER A 299 -7.52 19.58 -21.39
CA SER A 299 -8.72 19.12 -22.10
C SER A 299 -9.38 17.88 -21.48
N GLY A 300 -8.69 17.12 -20.63
CA GLY A 300 -9.14 15.82 -20.13
C GLY A 300 -9.05 14.69 -21.17
N THR A 301 -8.56 14.95 -22.38
CA THR A 301 -8.38 13.90 -23.39
C THR A 301 -7.21 12.99 -23.01
N THR A 302 -7.27 11.74 -23.46
CA THR A 302 -6.21 10.76 -23.20
C THR A 302 -5.52 10.35 -24.50
N ARG A 303 -4.22 10.09 -24.37
CA ARG A 303 -3.40 9.52 -25.44
C ARG A 303 -2.82 8.20 -24.97
N MET A 304 -3.00 7.15 -25.76
CA MET A 304 -2.38 5.85 -25.49
C MET A 304 -0.84 5.98 -25.57
N VAL A 305 -0.18 5.56 -24.51
CA VAL A 305 1.29 5.48 -24.41
C VAL A 305 1.75 4.06 -24.75
N HIS A 306 1.02 3.07 -24.22
CA HIS A 306 1.32 1.66 -24.40
C HIS A 306 0.05 0.82 -24.25
N ALA A 307 0.08 -0.42 -24.75
CA ALA A 307 -0.99 -1.40 -24.58
C ALA A 307 -0.37 -2.78 -24.36
N ASP A 308 -0.94 -3.56 -23.44
CA ASP A 308 -0.61 -4.96 -23.25
C ASP A 308 -1.85 -5.84 -23.53
N GLU A 309 -1.61 -7.00 -24.11
CA GLU A 309 -2.62 -8.04 -24.30
C GLU A 309 -2.03 -9.40 -23.91
N ASP A 310 -2.83 -10.23 -23.24
CA ASP A 310 -2.51 -11.61 -22.92
C ASP A 310 -3.74 -12.49 -23.17
N PRO A 311 -3.62 -13.64 -23.81
CA PRO A 311 -4.75 -14.52 -24.11
C PRO A 311 -5.40 -15.13 -22.87
N ILE A 312 -4.71 -15.12 -21.73
CA ILE A 312 -5.15 -15.74 -20.49
C ILE A 312 -5.42 -14.67 -19.42
N TRP A 313 -4.40 -13.88 -19.03
CA TRP A 313 -4.48 -12.98 -17.89
C TRP A 313 -3.35 -11.96 -17.85
N LEU A 314 -3.68 -10.70 -17.56
CA LEU A 314 -2.72 -9.64 -17.28
C LEU A 314 -2.68 -9.33 -15.77
N GLU A 315 -1.51 -9.45 -15.17
CA GLU A 315 -1.25 -9.16 -13.76
C GLU A 315 -1.10 -7.65 -13.53
N LEU A 316 -1.45 -7.20 -12.32
CA LEU A 316 -1.25 -5.82 -11.86
C LEU A 316 -0.11 -5.77 -10.84
N PHE A 317 0.93 -5.01 -11.13
CA PHE A 317 2.13 -4.95 -10.29
C PHE A 317 2.14 -3.70 -9.40
N PRO A 318 2.51 -3.83 -8.09
CA PRO A 318 2.73 -2.68 -7.23
C PRO A 318 3.82 -1.76 -7.76
N GLY A 319 3.60 -0.44 -7.64
CA GLY A 319 4.56 0.58 -8.07
C GLY A 319 4.65 0.80 -9.59
N ALA A 320 3.97 -0.02 -10.38
CA ALA A 320 3.90 0.13 -11.84
C ALA A 320 2.43 0.28 -12.31
N PRO A 321 2.17 1.04 -13.40
CA PRO A 321 3.13 1.84 -14.15
C PRO A 321 3.47 3.18 -13.46
N CYS A 322 4.62 3.73 -13.81
CA CYS A 322 5.00 5.08 -13.41
C CYS A 322 5.93 5.72 -14.47
N TRP A 323 6.20 7.01 -14.33
CA TRP A 323 7.21 7.69 -15.15
C TRP A 323 8.57 7.64 -14.47
N SER A 324 9.63 7.39 -15.24
CA SER A 324 10.99 7.69 -14.80
C SER A 324 11.20 9.21 -14.75
N PRO A 325 12.21 9.72 -14.01
CA PRO A 325 12.54 11.14 -14.02
C PRO A 325 12.86 11.70 -15.42
N SER A 326 13.26 10.84 -16.36
CA SER A 326 13.50 11.19 -17.77
C SER A 326 12.25 11.10 -18.65
N GLY A 327 11.07 10.83 -18.07
CA GLY A 327 9.78 10.79 -18.79
C GLY A 327 9.52 9.50 -19.57
N HIS A 328 10.27 8.43 -19.32
CA HIS A 328 9.99 7.13 -19.91
C HIS A 328 9.00 6.33 -19.06
N LEU A 329 8.14 5.57 -19.73
CA LEU A 329 7.22 4.64 -19.06
C LEU A 329 8.01 3.51 -18.40
N VAL A 330 7.81 3.31 -17.10
CA VAL A 330 8.33 2.16 -16.33
C VAL A 330 7.19 1.19 -16.09
N ARG A 331 7.35 -0.05 -16.52
CA ARG A 331 6.36 -1.12 -16.38
C ARG A 331 7.02 -2.47 -16.10
N ILE A 332 6.26 -3.39 -15.56
CA ILE A 332 6.60 -4.80 -15.51
C ILE A 332 5.79 -5.50 -16.61
N ALA A 333 6.47 -6.27 -17.44
CA ALA A 333 5.87 -6.97 -18.57
C ALA A 333 6.20 -8.45 -18.53
N ASP A 334 5.28 -9.29 -19.03
CA ASP A 334 5.55 -10.71 -19.26
C ASP A 334 6.12 -10.86 -20.67
N GLU A 335 7.43 -11.09 -20.77
CA GLU A 335 8.16 -11.23 -22.03
C GLU A 335 9.09 -12.46 -21.99
N GLY A 336 9.04 -13.31 -23.02
CA GLY A 336 9.93 -14.47 -23.12
C GLY A 336 9.82 -15.50 -21.98
N GLY A 337 8.66 -15.56 -21.31
CA GLY A 337 8.44 -16.46 -20.17
C GLY A 337 8.94 -15.90 -18.84
N ALA A 338 9.35 -14.65 -18.78
CA ALA A 338 9.81 -13.96 -17.56
C ALA A 338 9.03 -12.68 -17.33
N ARG A 339 8.95 -12.26 -16.07
CA ARG A 339 8.47 -10.93 -15.68
C ARG A 339 9.62 -9.96 -15.67
N VAL A 340 9.69 -9.10 -16.67
CA VAL A 340 10.82 -8.19 -16.91
C VAL A 340 10.48 -6.76 -16.53
N LEU A 341 11.49 -6.00 -16.12
CA LEU A 341 11.41 -4.54 -16.01
C LEU A 341 11.62 -3.94 -17.40
N ALA A 342 10.66 -3.16 -17.85
CA ALA A 342 10.79 -2.37 -19.08
C ALA A 342 10.79 -0.87 -18.75
N VAL A 343 11.71 -0.12 -19.36
CA VAL A 343 11.79 1.33 -19.28
C VAL A 343 11.72 1.88 -20.72
N GLY A 344 10.65 2.58 -21.03
CA GLY A 344 10.29 2.85 -22.43
C GLY A 344 10.02 1.53 -23.15
N GLU A 345 10.63 1.36 -24.31
CA GLU A 345 10.54 0.14 -25.12
C GLU A 345 11.65 -0.88 -24.80
N ARG A 346 12.53 -0.58 -23.84
CA ARG A 346 13.69 -1.40 -23.54
C ARG A 346 13.48 -2.27 -22.30
N PRO A 347 13.57 -3.62 -22.41
CA PRO A 347 13.69 -4.47 -21.25
C PRO A 347 15.08 -4.30 -20.61
N LEU A 348 15.12 -4.08 -19.30
CA LEU A 348 16.35 -3.99 -18.52
C LEU A 348 16.69 -5.27 -17.78
N THR A 349 15.74 -6.20 -17.64
CA THR A 349 15.95 -7.52 -17.05
C THR A 349 15.45 -8.60 -18.00
N GLY A 350 15.79 -9.84 -17.75
CA GLY A 350 15.36 -11.01 -18.51
C GLY A 350 15.03 -12.19 -17.58
N ALA A 351 15.21 -13.42 -18.04
CA ALA A 351 14.84 -14.64 -17.33
C ALA A 351 15.68 -14.95 -16.08
N GLN A 352 16.69 -14.12 -15.75
CA GLN A 352 17.42 -14.20 -14.49
C GLN A 352 16.60 -13.72 -13.28
N LEU A 353 15.55 -12.92 -13.48
CA LEU A 353 14.68 -12.41 -12.43
C LEU A 353 13.20 -12.56 -12.81
N HIS A 354 12.37 -12.82 -11.81
CA HIS A 354 10.92 -12.63 -11.87
C HIS A 354 10.52 -11.44 -11.01
N LEU A 355 10.20 -10.30 -11.65
CA LEU A 355 9.82 -9.07 -10.97
C LEU A 355 8.47 -9.24 -10.24
N ARG A 356 8.38 -8.62 -9.07
CA ARG A 356 7.15 -8.59 -8.25
C ARG A 356 6.60 -7.20 -8.07
N ALA A 357 7.48 -6.20 -7.96
CA ALA A 357 7.09 -4.81 -7.75
C ALA A 357 8.20 -3.85 -8.20
N VAL A 358 7.82 -2.64 -8.59
CA VAL A 358 8.69 -1.48 -8.63
C VAL A 358 8.57 -0.79 -7.26
N LEU A 359 9.70 -0.63 -6.56
CA LEU A 359 9.74 -0.04 -5.22
C LEU A 359 10.03 1.46 -5.27
N ASP A 360 10.92 1.86 -6.18
CA ASP A 360 11.28 3.25 -6.42
C ASP A 360 11.96 3.42 -7.79
N VAL A 361 11.86 4.61 -8.38
CA VAL A 361 12.49 4.95 -9.65
C VAL A 361 13.37 6.17 -9.45
N GLY A 362 14.68 5.94 -9.44
CA GLY A 362 15.70 6.98 -9.37
C GLY A 362 16.05 7.58 -10.73
N ALA A 363 17.00 8.51 -10.74
CA ALA A 363 17.49 9.13 -11.97
C ALA A 363 18.20 8.12 -12.89
N ASP A 364 19.01 7.23 -12.30
CA ASP A 364 19.90 6.32 -13.02
C ASP A 364 19.59 4.84 -12.74
N ASP A 365 18.60 4.54 -11.90
CA ASP A 365 18.27 3.17 -11.52
C ASP A 365 16.78 3.00 -11.18
N VAL A 366 16.35 1.74 -11.15
CA VAL A 366 15.05 1.33 -10.62
C VAL A 366 15.28 0.33 -9.48
N LEU A 367 14.67 0.60 -8.33
CA LEU A 367 14.65 -0.34 -7.22
C LEU A 367 13.45 -1.26 -7.37
N VAL A 368 13.68 -2.56 -7.36
CA VAL A 368 12.62 -3.56 -7.58
C VAL A 368 12.64 -4.65 -6.52
N SER A 369 11.49 -5.27 -6.33
CA SER A 369 11.34 -6.54 -5.62
C SER A 369 11.23 -7.67 -6.65
N ALA A 370 12.04 -8.72 -6.49
CA ALA A 370 12.08 -9.84 -7.42
C ALA A 370 12.48 -11.15 -6.74
N SER A 371 12.16 -12.27 -7.39
CA SER A 371 12.70 -13.60 -7.08
C SER A 371 13.65 -14.04 -8.20
N ALA A 372 14.55 -14.98 -7.88
CA ALA A 372 15.41 -15.59 -8.89
C ALA A 372 14.57 -16.27 -9.97
N GLY A 373 14.92 -16.02 -11.22
CA GLY A 373 14.33 -16.65 -12.39
C GLY A 373 15.03 -17.94 -12.80
N GLU A 374 14.59 -18.53 -13.90
CA GLU A 374 15.13 -19.80 -14.38
C GLU A 374 16.63 -19.72 -14.81
N GLU A 375 17.06 -18.54 -15.25
CA GLU A 375 18.45 -18.27 -15.66
C GLU A 375 19.28 -17.58 -14.58
N ALA A 376 18.83 -17.61 -13.33
CA ALA A 376 19.60 -17.05 -12.22
C ALA A 376 20.88 -17.87 -11.99
N ALA A 377 21.98 -17.18 -11.63
CA ALA A 377 23.26 -17.81 -11.33
C ALA A 377 23.18 -18.76 -10.12
N GLU A 378 22.30 -18.46 -9.17
CA GLU A 378 22.01 -19.28 -8.00
C GLU A 378 20.51 -19.50 -7.90
N ALA A 379 20.12 -20.75 -7.65
CA ALA A 379 18.73 -21.11 -7.43
C ALA A 379 18.30 -20.68 -6.02
N GLU A 380 17.25 -19.86 -5.96
CA GLU A 380 16.61 -19.44 -4.70
C GLU A 380 15.21 -20.05 -4.62
N THR A 381 14.88 -20.65 -3.48
CA THR A 381 13.56 -21.27 -3.31
C THR A 381 12.75 -20.48 -2.28
N GLY A 382 11.67 -19.81 -2.76
CA GLY A 382 10.77 -19.04 -1.90
C GLY A 382 11.35 -17.72 -1.39
N GLU A 383 12.47 -17.28 -1.93
CA GLU A 383 13.09 -16.02 -1.54
C GLU A 383 12.56 -14.86 -2.39
N VAL A 384 12.54 -13.67 -1.79
CA VAL A 384 12.22 -12.42 -2.46
C VAL A 384 13.24 -11.38 -2.04
N HIS A 385 13.93 -10.82 -3.00
CA HIS A 385 15.01 -9.88 -2.75
C HIS A 385 14.73 -8.50 -3.32
N VAL A 386 15.44 -7.50 -2.79
CA VAL A 386 15.51 -6.14 -3.33
C VAL A 386 16.69 -6.03 -4.25
N TYR A 387 16.45 -5.58 -5.47
CA TYR A 387 17.46 -5.37 -6.49
C TYR A 387 17.47 -3.93 -6.97
N ARG A 388 18.65 -3.46 -7.31
CA ARG A 388 18.88 -2.25 -8.08
C ARG A 388 19.13 -2.64 -9.53
N VAL A 389 18.36 -2.08 -10.44
CA VAL A 389 18.44 -2.35 -11.88
C VAL A 389 18.78 -1.05 -12.59
N ASN A 390 19.78 -1.08 -13.44
CA ASN A 390 20.17 0.04 -14.31
C ASN A 390 20.70 -0.49 -15.65
N GLU A 391 21.20 0.40 -16.50
CA GLU A 391 21.77 0.02 -17.80
C GLU A 391 23.04 -0.83 -17.72
N LEU A 392 23.75 -0.80 -16.59
CA LEU A 392 24.97 -1.56 -16.34
C LEU A 392 24.67 -2.99 -15.87
N GLY A 393 23.44 -3.25 -15.40
CA GLY A 393 23.03 -4.57 -14.94
C GLY A 393 22.13 -4.55 -13.71
N VAL A 394 22.17 -5.68 -13.01
CA VAL A 394 21.33 -5.99 -11.86
C VAL A 394 22.20 -6.24 -10.63
N GLU A 395 21.93 -5.54 -9.55
CA GLU A 395 22.62 -5.69 -8.26
C GLU A 395 21.65 -6.04 -7.15
N ARG A 396 21.88 -7.15 -6.43
CA ARG A 396 21.11 -7.55 -5.26
C ARG A 396 21.54 -6.76 -4.03
N LEU A 397 20.61 -6.04 -3.39
CA LEU A 397 20.86 -5.23 -2.19
C LEU A 397 20.60 -5.98 -0.89
N SER A 398 19.65 -6.89 -0.85
CA SER A 398 19.38 -7.75 0.31
C SER A 398 20.25 -9.00 0.26
N GLN A 399 20.96 -9.33 1.36
CA GLN A 399 21.97 -10.38 1.36
C GLN A 399 21.51 -11.67 2.04
N GLU A 400 20.70 -11.58 3.12
CA GLU A 400 20.26 -12.74 3.90
C GLU A 400 19.19 -13.54 3.11
N PRO A 401 19.17 -14.88 3.16
CA PRO A 401 18.07 -15.66 2.63
C PRO A 401 16.74 -15.28 3.30
N GLY A 402 15.71 -14.98 2.52
CA GLY A 402 14.42 -14.56 3.09
C GLY A 402 13.53 -13.74 2.15
N VAL A 403 12.60 -13.02 2.76
CA VAL A 403 11.69 -12.12 2.07
C VAL A 403 12.00 -10.69 2.47
N HIS A 404 12.31 -9.87 1.48
CA HIS A 404 12.75 -8.50 1.66
C HIS A 404 11.87 -7.52 0.91
N SER A 405 11.71 -6.34 1.50
CA SER A 405 11.11 -5.17 0.86
C SER A 405 11.89 -3.92 1.21
N ALA A 406 11.69 -2.85 0.47
CA ALA A 406 12.34 -1.58 0.75
C ALA A 406 11.47 -0.38 0.38
N VAL A 407 11.76 0.74 1.05
CA VAL A 407 11.29 2.08 0.68
C VAL A 407 12.51 2.96 0.57
N ARG A 408 12.63 3.71 -0.52
CA ARG A 408 13.77 4.59 -0.77
C ARG A 408 13.29 6.01 -1.11
N ALA A 409 14.03 7.00 -0.63
CA ALA A 409 14.01 8.34 -1.18
C ALA A 409 15.43 8.94 -1.09
N GLY A 410 15.86 9.61 -2.15
CA GLY A 410 17.22 10.11 -2.26
C GLY A 410 18.26 8.98 -2.07
N ASN A 411 19.21 9.19 -1.16
CA ASN A 411 20.25 8.22 -0.84
C ASN A 411 19.93 7.34 0.38
N VAL A 412 18.72 7.43 0.95
CA VAL A 412 18.30 6.66 2.12
C VAL A 412 17.32 5.56 1.71
N THR A 413 17.60 4.35 2.15
CA THR A 413 16.77 3.16 1.94
C THR A 413 16.42 2.52 3.28
N VAL A 414 15.14 2.31 3.54
CA VAL A 414 14.64 1.46 4.62
C VAL A 414 14.48 0.06 4.07
N LEU A 415 15.30 -0.88 4.53
CA LEU A 415 15.27 -2.29 4.14
C LEU A 415 14.60 -3.11 5.23
N VAL A 416 13.52 -3.80 4.88
CA VAL A 416 12.77 -4.71 5.75
C VAL A 416 13.11 -6.14 5.36
N SER A 417 13.59 -6.93 6.31
CA SER A 417 14.09 -8.29 6.08
C SER A 417 13.42 -9.30 7.03
N ALA A 418 12.64 -10.22 6.49
CA ALA A 418 12.08 -11.36 7.20
C ALA A 418 12.81 -12.63 6.78
N THR A 419 13.35 -13.39 7.75
CA THR A 419 14.15 -14.58 7.51
C THR A 419 13.62 -15.74 8.36
N LEU A 420 13.94 -16.98 8.00
CA LEU A 420 13.41 -18.17 8.69
C LEU A 420 14.08 -18.46 10.03
N ASP A 421 15.22 -17.84 10.31
CA ASP A 421 16.02 -18.07 11.51
C ASP A 421 15.61 -17.21 12.72
N ARG A 422 14.68 -16.24 12.51
CA ARG A 422 14.21 -15.35 13.57
C ARG A 422 12.74 -14.96 13.39
N PRO A 423 12.02 -14.70 14.49
CA PRO A 423 10.66 -14.19 14.42
C PRO A 423 10.66 -12.71 14.00
N GLY A 424 9.63 -12.35 13.20
CA GLY A 424 9.41 -10.98 12.76
C GLY A 424 10.45 -10.47 11.75
N ALA A 425 10.28 -9.24 11.31
CA ALA A 425 11.19 -8.60 10.38
C ALA A 425 12.17 -7.68 11.10
N ARG A 426 13.40 -7.61 10.58
CA ARG A 426 14.38 -6.59 10.96
C ARG A 426 14.27 -5.41 9.99
N VAL A 427 14.28 -4.19 10.53
CA VAL A 427 14.23 -2.97 9.74
C VAL A 427 15.55 -2.22 9.88
N ARG A 428 16.28 -2.11 8.78
CA ARG A 428 17.55 -1.38 8.69
C ARG A 428 17.38 -0.14 7.84
N VAL A 429 18.00 0.94 8.25
CA VAL A 429 18.10 2.17 7.46
C VAL A 429 19.51 2.24 6.88
N LEU A 430 19.59 2.34 5.57
CA LEU A 430 20.84 2.41 4.82
C LEU A 430 20.96 3.80 4.23
N ARG A 431 22.16 4.41 4.31
CA ARG A 431 22.51 5.61 3.55
C ARG A 431 23.64 5.26 2.58
N ASP A 432 23.47 5.55 1.31
CA ASP A 432 24.40 5.15 0.25
C ASP A 432 24.74 3.65 0.30
N GLY A 433 23.74 2.80 0.59
CA GLY A 433 23.89 1.35 0.73
C GLY A 433 24.55 0.88 2.04
N LYS A 434 24.98 1.79 2.92
CA LYS A 434 25.65 1.44 4.20
C LYS A 434 24.67 1.53 5.36
N PRO A 435 24.64 0.54 6.27
CA PRO A 435 23.81 0.59 7.48
C PRO A 435 24.13 1.82 8.33
N THR A 436 23.11 2.63 8.63
CA THR A 436 23.22 3.85 9.44
C THR A 436 22.42 3.73 10.73
N ALA A 437 21.21 3.15 10.67
CA ALA A 437 20.34 2.98 11.82
C ALA A 437 19.52 1.70 11.71
N THR A 438 18.87 1.34 12.82
CA THR A 438 17.89 0.25 12.88
C THR A 438 16.64 0.78 13.56
N ILE A 439 15.47 0.47 13.01
CA ILE A 439 14.18 0.77 13.65
C ILE A 439 13.78 -0.44 14.47
N ALA A 440 13.62 -0.26 15.79
CA ALA A 440 13.32 -1.33 16.72
C ALA A 440 11.91 -1.89 16.53
N SER A 441 11.75 -3.20 16.62
CA SER A 441 10.45 -3.87 16.78
C SER A 441 10.17 -4.09 18.25
N TYR A 442 8.93 -3.80 18.68
CA TYR A 442 8.41 -4.09 20.02
C TYR A 442 7.48 -5.31 20.02
N ALA A 443 7.46 -6.06 18.92
CA ALA A 443 6.67 -7.28 18.83
C ALA A 443 7.14 -8.33 19.85
N GLU A 444 6.17 -9.07 20.42
CA GLU A 444 6.51 -10.21 21.27
C GLU A 444 7.15 -11.34 20.47
N ASP A 445 8.14 -11.99 21.06
CA ASP A 445 8.71 -13.23 20.54
C ASP A 445 7.70 -14.38 20.75
N PRO A 446 7.34 -15.15 19.71
CA PRO A 446 6.49 -16.32 19.86
C PRO A 446 7.08 -17.41 20.78
N GLY A 447 8.39 -17.40 21.00
CA GLY A 447 9.09 -18.43 21.78
C GLY A 447 9.15 -19.78 21.05
N LEU A 448 9.05 -19.76 19.71
CA LEU A 448 9.14 -20.95 18.86
C LEU A 448 10.24 -20.74 17.83
N SER A 449 11.02 -21.78 17.61
CA SER A 449 12.07 -21.82 16.59
C SER A 449 11.80 -23.02 15.67
N PRO A 450 10.89 -22.91 14.72
CA PRO A 450 10.55 -24.02 13.83
C PRO A 450 11.77 -24.41 12.98
N ARG A 451 11.97 -25.70 12.78
CA ARG A 451 12.95 -26.21 11.83
C ARG A 451 12.32 -26.19 10.45
N VAL A 452 12.71 -25.24 9.64
CA VAL A 452 12.17 -25.05 8.28
C VAL A 452 13.21 -25.47 7.26
N THR A 453 12.80 -26.31 6.32
CA THR A 453 13.61 -26.66 5.15
C THR A 453 12.85 -26.26 3.89
N LEU A 454 13.44 -25.41 3.08
CA LEU A 454 12.90 -25.06 1.77
C LEU A 454 13.32 -26.14 0.75
N THR A 455 12.39 -26.56 -0.08
CA THR A 455 12.61 -27.58 -1.09
C THR A 455 11.71 -27.31 -2.32
N GLN A 456 11.86 -28.12 -3.34
CA GLN A 456 11.02 -28.06 -4.55
C GLN A 456 10.38 -29.42 -4.79
N GLY A 457 9.06 -29.43 -4.98
CA GLY A 457 8.27 -30.65 -5.16
C GLY A 457 7.78 -30.88 -6.59
N GLY A 458 7.79 -32.15 -7.00
CA GLY A 458 7.22 -32.60 -8.27
C GLY A 458 7.96 -32.12 -9.52
N ALA A 459 7.43 -32.49 -10.68
CA ALA A 459 8.01 -32.16 -11.99
C ALA A 459 8.00 -30.64 -12.28
N ARG A 460 7.08 -29.90 -11.66
CA ARG A 460 6.97 -28.44 -11.80
C ARG A 460 7.92 -27.68 -10.87
N ARG A 461 8.69 -28.37 -10.04
CA ARG A 461 9.60 -27.74 -9.07
C ARG A 461 8.90 -26.70 -8.18
N VAL A 462 7.68 -27.04 -7.71
CA VAL A 462 6.88 -26.14 -6.86
C VAL A 462 7.64 -25.85 -5.57
N PRO A 463 7.87 -24.59 -5.20
CA PRO A 463 8.47 -24.22 -3.94
C PRO A 463 7.66 -24.75 -2.75
N CYS A 464 8.33 -25.45 -1.84
CA CYS A 464 7.72 -26.06 -0.66
C CYS A 464 8.53 -25.71 0.57
N ALA A 465 7.86 -25.52 1.70
CA ALA A 465 8.47 -25.42 3.02
C ALA A 465 8.06 -26.62 3.85
N VAL A 466 9.03 -27.35 4.37
CA VAL A 466 8.81 -28.45 5.33
C VAL A 466 9.14 -27.94 6.73
N LEU A 467 8.13 -27.89 7.59
CA LEU A 467 8.25 -27.46 8.98
C LEU A 467 8.24 -28.70 9.88
N MET A 468 9.27 -28.85 10.68
CA MET A 468 9.41 -29.97 11.63
C MET A 468 9.38 -29.45 13.07
N PRO A 469 8.85 -30.24 14.04
CA PRO A 469 8.97 -29.90 15.44
C PRO A 469 10.44 -29.74 15.85
N THR A 470 10.72 -28.78 16.73
CA THR A 470 12.10 -28.44 17.13
C THR A 470 12.84 -29.64 17.77
N ASP A 471 12.13 -30.44 18.53
CA ASP A 471 12.62 -31.58 19.30
C ASP A 471 12.47 -32.96 18.60
N TYR A 472 12.06 -32.96 17.33
CA TYR A 472 11.94 -34.19 16.55
C TYR A 472 13.30 -34.69 16.05
N HIS A 473 13.61 -35.94 16.34
CA HIS A 473 14.90 -36.61 16.02
C HIS A 473 14.79 -37.76 15.01
N GLY A 474 13.61 -37.97 14.42
CA GLY A 474 13.41 -38.98 13.37
C GLY A 474 13.05 -40.38 13.86
N ASP A 475 12.69 -40.52 15.12
CA ASP A 475 12.47 -41.81 15.83
C ASP A 475 11.07 -42.39 15.59
N ALA A 476 10.13 -41.63 15.07
CA ALA A 476 8.77 -42.08 14.74
C ALA A 476 8.17 -41.32 13.56
N PRO A 477 7.25 -41.95 12.79
CA PRO A 477 6.50 -41.23 11.77
C PRO A 477 5.64 -40.14 12.39
N LEU A 478 5.60 -38.96 11.73
CA LEU A 478 4.75 -37.85 12.12
C LEU A 478 3.52 -37.78 11.19
N PRO A 479 2.36 -37.34 11.69
CA PRO A 479 1.26 -36.96 10.83
C PRO A 479 1.68 -35.75 9.96
N VAL A 480 1.24 -35.74 8.72
CA VAL A 480 1.52 -34.65 7.78
C VAL A 480 0.31 -33.76 7.62
N LEU A 481 0.48 -32.47 7.86
CA LEU A 481 -0.50 -31.43 7.50
C LEU A 481 -0.03 -30.77 6.21
N LEU A 482 -0.86 -30.84 5.16
CA LEU A 482 -0.63 -30.10 3.92
C LEU A 482 -1.40 -28.79 3.96
N ASP A 483 -0.71 -27.70 3.70
CA ASP A 483 -1.26 -26.35 3.61
C ASP A 483 -0.93 -25.77 2.21
N PRO A 484 -1.70 -26.17 1.18
CA PRO A 484 -1.46 -25.66 -0.15
C PRO A 484 -1.93 -24.20 -0.26
N TYR A 485 -1.07 -23.36 -0.79
CA TYR A 485 -1.36 -21.98 -1.10
C TYR A 485 -1.40 -21.79 -2.63
N GLY A 486 -2.50 -21.22 -3.15
CA GLY A 486 -2.72 -20.95 -4.57
C GLY A 486 -3.01 -19.49 -4.84
#